data_287efc817125b05c9141567d23295c06
#
_entry.id   287efc817125b05c9141567d23295c06
#
_cell.length_a   1.000
_cell.length_b   1.000
_cell.length_c   1.000
_cell.angle_alpha   90.00
_cell.angle_beta   90.00
_cell.angle_gamma   90.00
#
_symmetry.space_group_name_H-M   'P 1'
#
loop_
_entity.id
_entity.type
_entity.pdbx_description
1 polymer ?
#
loop_
_entity_poly.entity_id
_entity_poly.type
_entity_poly.pdbx_seq_one_letter_code
_entity_poly.pdbx_strand_id
1 'polypeptide(L)'
;PIIADRNGAIARKYGMISNDVSTTETVRNVFLIDEKGMVRLILVYPMNVGRCIPEILRALNALQVADSNKASTPANWVPCQPVILTPPQTFMALQEKQKEIEKNQNGMNWYLSFKNPKDCKITGDTECNRIEKDGKKTK
;
A
#
# COMPACT_ATOMS: atom_id res chain seq x y z
N PRO A 1 -8.91 -21.24 -0.18
CA PRO A 1 -8.38 -22.34 -1.01
C PRO A 1 -6.90 -22.57 -0.72
N ILE A 2 -6.48 -23.83 -0.77
CA ILE A 2 -5.08 -24.25 -0.57
C ILE A 2 -4.67 -25.05 -1.81
N ILE A 3 -3.49 -24.75 -2.36
CA ILE A 3 -2.93 -25.48 -3.49
C ILE A 3 -1.91 -26.47 -2.97
N ALA A 4 -2.07 -27.75 -3.31
CA ALA A 4 -1.10 -28.80 -3.01
C ALA A 4 -0.01 -28.83 -4.08
N ASP A 5 1.06 -28.08 -3.88
CA ASP A 5 2.21 -27.99 -4.82
C ASP A 5 3.25 -29.07 -4.51
N ARG A 6 2.88 -30.35 -4.74
CA ARG A 6 3.69 -31.52 -4.35
C ARG A 6 5.09 -31.56 -4.96
N ASN A 7 5.25 -31.02 -6.16
CA ASN A 7 6.53 -31.00 -6.88
C ASN A 7 7.24 -29.65 -6.81
N GLY A 8 6.68 -28.66 -6.10
CA GLY A 8 7.23 -27.32 -5.97
C GLY A 8 7.25 -26.49 -7.27
N ALA A 9 6.48 -26.90 -8.28
CA ALA A 9 6.49 -26.22 -9.57
C ALA A 9 5.92 -24.79 -9.48
N ILE A 10 4.85 -24.61 -8.72
CA ILE A 10 4.22 -23.31 -8.49
C ILE A 10 5.15 -22.44 -7.64
N ALA A 11 5.70 -22.97 -6.56
CA ALA A 11 6.62 -22.25 -5.71
C ALA A 11 7.87 -21.76 -6.47
N ARG A 12 8.43 -22.58 -7.37
CA ARG A 12 9.53 -22.13 -8.26
C ARG A 12 9.09 -21.06 -9.25
N LYS A 13 7.92 -21.20 -9.84
CA LYS A 13 7.37 -20.20 -10.78
C LYS A 13 7.20 -18.82 -10.13
N TYR A 14 6.83 -18.80 -8.84
CA TYR A 14 6.71 -17.55 -8.07
C TYR A 14 8.04 -17.10 -7.40
N GLY A 15 9.15 -17.79 -7.68
CA GLY A 15 10.45 -17.46 -7.10
C GLY A 15 10.51 -17.63 -5.58
N MET A 16 9.68 -18.53 -5.03
CA MET A 16 9.59 -18.75 -3.58
C MET A 16 10.61 -19.78 -3.07
N ILE A 17 11.26 -20.52 -3.97
CA ILE A 17 12.33 -21.48 -3.65
C ILE A 17 13.63 -20.89 -4.18
N SER A 18 14.59 -20.66 -3.29
CA SER A 18 15.95 -20.24 -3.62
C SER A 18 16.93 -21.34 -3.21
N ASN A 19 17.78 -21.76 -4.12
CA ASN A 19 18.80 -22.77 -3.85
C ASN A 19 19.82 -22.29 -2.80
N ASP A 20 19.98 -20.97 -2.65
CA ASP A 20 20.90 -20.38 -1.67
C ASP A 20 20.35 -20.41 -0.23
N VAL A 21 19.03 -20.55 -0.07
CA VAL A 21 18.37 -20.56 1.24
C VAL A 21 17.90 -21.95 1.60
N SER A 22 17.14 -22.60 0.73
CA SER A 22 16.66 -23.97 0.89
C SER A 22 16.12 -24.50 -0.43
N THR A 23 16.32 -25.78 -0.69
CA THR A 23 15.78 -26.48 -1.87
C THR A 23 14.41 -27.12 -1.61
N THR A 24 13.99 -27.18 -0.35
CA THR A 24 12.78 -27.90 0.10
C THR A 24 11.75 -26.99 0.76
N GLU A 25 12.17 -25.85 1.28
CA GLU A 25 11.30 -24.90 1.99
C GLU A 25 11.16 -23.60 1.20
N THR A 26 9.95 -23.05 1.19
CA THR A 26 9.66 -21.78 0.53
C THR A 26 9.85 -20.61 1.49
N VAL A 27 10.37 -19.48 0.99
CA VAL A 27 10.31 -18.21 1.72
C VAL A 27 8.85 -17.78 1.91
N ARG A 28 8.60 -16.96 2.92
CA ARG A 28 7.24 -16.50 3.26
C ARG A 28 6.86 -15.27 2.46
N ASN A 29 6.39 -15.47 1.24
CA ASN A 29 5.96 -14.37 0.36
C ASN A 29 4.47 -14.10 0.47
N VAL A 30 4.10 -12.86 0.23
CA VAL A 30 2.74 -12.40 -0.03
C VAL A 30 2.73 -11.67 -1.36
N PHE A 31 1.84 -12.05 -2.26
CA PHE A 31 1.64 -11.40 -3.55
C PHE A 31 0.28 -10.73 -3.56
N LEU A 32 0.23 -9.43 -3.81
CA LEU A 32 -1.01 -8.72 -4.13
C LEU A 32 -1.14 -8.66 -5.65
N ILE A 33 -2.16 -9.31 -6.16
CA ILE A 33 -2.42 -9.44 -7.60
C ILE A 33 -3.76 -8.77 -7.88
N ASP A 34 -3.79 -7.90 -8.89
CA ASP A 34 -5.01 -7.19 -9.28
C ASP A 34 -5.94 -8.06 -10.16
N GLU A 35 -7.10 -7.50 -10.49
CA GLU A 35 -8.12 -8.16 -11.32
C GLU A 35 -7.63 -8.51 -12.73
N LYS A 36 -6.60 -7.84 -13.21
CA LYS A 36 -5.96 -8.09 -14.51
C LYS A 36 -4.88 -9.16 -14.44
N GLY A 37 -4.64 -9.75 -13.27
CA GLY A 37 -3.60 -10.75 -13.04
C GLY A 37 -2.19 -10.13 -12.91
N MET A 38 -2.07 -8.82 -12.72
CA MET A 38 -0.79 -8.14 -12.56
C MET A 38 -0.37 -8.15 -11.08
N VAL A 39 0.87 -8.52 -10.82
CA VAL A 39 1.46 -8.43 -9.48
C VAL A 39 1.74 -6.96 -9.16
N ARG A 40 1.05 -6.44 -8.13
CA ARG A 40 1.12 -5.03 -7.72
C ARG A 40 2.08 -4.80 -6.55
N LEU A 41 2.20 -5.79 -5.67
CA LEU A 41 3.10 -5.73 -4.52
C LEU A 41 3.55 -7.14 -4.15
N ILE A 42 4.79 -7.25 -3.71
CA ILE A 42 5.35 -8.48 -3.14
C ILE A 42 5.97 -8.12 -1.80
N LEU A 43 5.55 -8.82 -0.73
CA LEU A 43 6.17 -8.77 0.59
C LEU A 43 6.92 -10.08 0.80
N VAL A 44 8.21 -9.99 1.06
CA VAL A 44 9.10 -11.14 1.27
C VAL A 44 9.52 -11.16 2.73
N TYR A 45 9.15 -12.21 3.44
CA TYR A 45 9.51 -12.42 4.84
C TYR A 45 10.51 -13.58 4.93
N PRO A 46 11.59 -13.46 5.70
CA PRO A 46 12.45 -14.59 6.00
C PRO A 46 11.67 -15.64 6.81
N MET A 47 12.21 -16.87 6.83
CA MET A 47 11.48 -18.01 7.38
C MET A 47 11.20 -17.91 8.89
N ASN A 48 12.04 -17.17 9.62
CA ASN A 48 11.91 -16.93 11.05
C ASN A 48 11.03 -15.74 11.43
N VAL A 49 10.47 -15.03 10.43
CA VAL A 49 9.61 -13.85 10.66
C VAL A 49 8.17 -14.15 10.24
N GLY A 50 7.24 -13.89 11.15
CA GLY A 50 5.80 -13.99 10.88
C GLY A 50 5.31 -12.85 9.99
N ARG A 51 4.22 -13.08 9.24
CA ARG A 51 3.56 -12.05 8.43
C ARG A 51 2.74 -11.11 9.32
N CYS A 52 2.80 -9.82 9.05
CA CYS A 52 1.92 -8.83 9.66
C CYS A 52 0.65 -8.67 8.81
N ILE A 53 -0.44 -9.30 9.21
CA ILE A 53 -1.70 -9.27 8.45
C ILE A 53 -2.29 -7.84 8.35
N PRO A 54 -2.30 -7.01 9.41
CA PRO A 54 -2.72 -5.62 9.30
C PRO A 54 -1.96 -4.82 8.25
N GLU A 55 -0.64 -5.01 8.10
CA GLU A 55 0.15 -4.35 7.07
C GLU A 55 -0.22 -4.82 5.66
N ILE A 56 -0.49 -6.10 5.46
CA ILE A 56 -0.97 -6.63 4.18
C ILE A 56 -2.30 -5.98 3.79
N LEU A 57 -3.23 -5.88 4.73
CA LEU A 57 -4.52 -5.21 4.52
C LEU A 57 -4.36 -3.72 4.28
N ARG A 58 -3.49 -3.04 5.04
CA ARG A 58 -3.17 -1.63 4.81
C ARG A 58 -2.63 -1.40 3.40
N ALA A 59 -1.69 -2.23 2.96
CA ALA A 59 -1.10 -2.16 1.62
C ALA A 59 -2.14 -2.40 0.51
N LEU A 60 -3.05 -3.37 0.70
CA LEU A 60 -4.15 -3.62 -0.22
C LEU A 60 -5.08 -2.40 -0.32
N ASN A 61 -5.50 -1.83 0.81
CA ASN A 61 -6.32 -0.63 0.85
C ASN A 61 -5.62 0.56 0.18
N ALA A 62 -4.31 0.72 0.42
CA ALA A 62 -3.51 1.78 -0.20
C ALA A 62 -3.51 1.67 -1.73
N LEU A 63 -3.32 0.46 -2.28
CA LEU A 63 -3.38 0.22 -3.73
C LEU A 63 -4.78 0.56 -4.30
N GLN A 64 -5.85 0.09 -3.66
CA GLN A 64 -7.21 0.35 -4.10
C GLN A 64 -7.57 1.84 -4.07
N VAL A 65 -7.18 2.55 -3.01
CA VAL A 65 -7.40 4.00 -2.87
C VAL A 65 -6.58 4.79 -3.88
N ALA A 66 -5.32 4.41 -4.11
CA ALA A 66 -4.46 5.05 -5.11
C ALA A 66 -5.04 4.92 -6.52
N ASP A 67 -5.49 3.72 -6.90
CA ASP A 67 -6.08 3.45 -8.21
C ASP A 67 -7.41 4.19 -8.41
N SER A 68 -8.32 4.13 -7.44
CA SER A 68 -9.65 4.76 -7.53
C SER A 68 -9.58 6.29 -7.55
N ASN A 69 -8.59 6.89 -6.89
CA ASN A 69 -8.42 8.34 -6.83
C ASN A 69 -7.40 8.88 -7.84
N LYS A 70 -6.71 8.02 -8.60
CA LYS A 70 -5.57 8.39 -9.48
C LYS A 70 -4.55 9.23 -8.71
N ALA A 71 -4.18 8.78 -7.53
CA ALA A 71 -3.39 9.50 -6.54
C ALA A 71 -2.33 8.58 -5.94
N SER A 72 -1.45 9.10 -5.11
CA SER A 72 -0.46 8.35 -4.37
C SER A 72 -0.72 8.42 -2.88
N THR A 73 -0.50 7.34 -2.16
CA THR A 73 -0.54 7.34 -0.70
C THR A 73 0.82 7.80 -0.15
N PRO A 74 0.85 8.72 0.83
CA PRO A 74 2.11 9.11 1.48
C PRO A 74 2.72 7.98 2.32
N ALA A 75 3.96 8.18 2.76
CA ALA A 75 4.59 7.29 3.73
C ALA A 75 3.73 7.17 4.99
N ASN A 76 3.69 5.99 5.59
CA ASN A 76 2.90 5.67 6.78
C ASN A 76 1.38 5.91 6.64
N TRP A 77 0.88 6.01 5.41
CA TRP A 77 -0.54 6.21 5.16
C TRP A 77 -1.38 5.07 5.77
N VAL A 78 -2.45 5.45 6.42
CA VAL A 78 -3.51 4.54 6.90
C VAL A 78 -4.84 4.92 6.26
N PRO A 79 -5.82 3.98 6.19
CA PRO A 79 -7.14 4.26 5.63
C PRO A 79 -7.75 5.54 6.18
N CYS A 80 -8.40 6.32 5.31
CA CYS A 80 -9.04 7.61 5.59
C CYS A 80 -8.10 8.82 5.70
N GLN A 81 -6.81 8.64 5.64
CA GLN A 81 -5.89 9.78 5.56
C GLN A 81 -5.85 10.38 4.14
N PRO A 82 -5.45 11.66 4.01
CA PRO A 82 -5.31 12.30 2.71
C PRO A 82 -4.33 11.57 1.79
N VAL A 83 -4.61 11.63 0.48
CA VAL A 83 -3.74 11.14 -0.58
C VAL A 83 -3.08 12.29 -1.33
N ILE A 84 -1.93 12.03 -1.93
CA ILE A 84 -1.17 13.00 -2.73
C ILE A 84 -1.68 12.94 -4.17
N LEU A 85 -2.10 14.08 -4.69
CA LEU A 85 -2.50 14.19 -6.09
C LEU A 85 -1.28 14.19 -7.01
N THR A 86 -1.43 13.54 -8.16
CA THR A 86 -0.38 13.55 -9.20
C THR A 86 -0.09 15.00 -9.64
N PRO A 87 1.17 15.42 -9.67
CA PRO A 87 1.53 16.75 -10.17
C PRO A 87 1.08 16.94 -11.63
N PRO A 88 0.74 18.16 -12.02
CA PRO A 88 0.38 18.46 -13.41
C PRO A 88 1.57 18.21 -14.33
N GLN A 89 1.32 17.56 -15.47
CA GLN A 89 2.35 17.21 -16.45
C GLN A 89 2.48 18.21 -17.61
N THR A 90 1.56 19.18 -17.70
CA THR A 90 1.59 20.21 -18.73
C THR A 90 1.61 21.61 -18.11
N PHE A 91 2.17 22.56 -18.82
CA PHE A 91 2.24 23.96 -18.36
C PHE A 91 0.85 24.58 -18.13
N MET A 92 -0.12 24.27 -18.99
CA MET A 92 -1.50 24.74 -18.81
C MET A 92 -2.14 24.18 -17.55
N ALA A 93 -2.02 22.87 -17.32
CA ALA A 93 -2.54 22.23 -16.11
C ALA A 93 -1.83 22.75 -14.84
N LEU A 94 -0.55 23.14 -14.95
CA LEU A 94 0.18 23.78 -13.86
C LEU A 94 -0.41 25.15 -13.49
N GLN A 95 -0.70 25.98 -14.49
CA GLN A 95 -1.29 27.30 -14.26
C GLN A 95 -2.70 27.22 -13.65
N GLU A 96 -3.52 26.27 -14.11
CA GLU A 96 -4.84 26.01 -13.53
C GLU A 96 -4.73 25.59 -12.07
N LYS A 97 -3.80 24.67 -11.77
CA LYS A 97 -3.59 24.20 -10.40
C LYS A 97 -3.05 25.27 -9.46
N GLN A 98 -2.19 26.16 -9.95
CA GLN A 98 -1.71 27.32 -9.17
C GLN A 98 -2.87 28.24 -8.77
N LYS A 99 -3.78 28.54 -9.70
CA LYS A 99 -4.99 29.34 -9.43
C LYS A 99 -5.95 28.67 -8.44
N GLU A 100 -6.05 27.34 -8.48
CA GLU A 100 -6.85 26.59 -7.50
C GLU A 100 -6.24 26.61 -6.09
N ILE A 101 -4.92 26.51 -5.98
CA ILE A 101 -4.21 26.58 -4.70
C ILE A 101 -4.35 27.96 -4.07
N GLU A 102 -4.20 29.02 -4.85
CA GLU A 102 -4.38 30.41 -4.40
C GLU A 102 -5.81 30.66 -3.85
N LYS A 103 -6.82 30.00 -4.43
CA LYS A 103 -8.22 30.15 -3.99
C LYS A 103 -8.57 29.31 -2.77
N ASN A 104 -8.02 28.11 -2.63
CA ASN A 104 -8.54 27.08 -1.71
C ASN A 104 -7.64 26.72 -0.54
N GLN A 105 -6.41 27.21 -0.44
CA GLN A 105 -5.40 26.89 0.60
C GLN A 105 -5.17 25.38 0.85
N ASN A 106 -5.68 24.49 0.00
CA ASN A 106 -5.65 23.04 0.19
C ASN A 106 -4.37 22.35 -0.33
N GLY A 107 -3.35 23.11 -0.67
CA GLY A 107 -2.08 22.56 -1.13
C GLY A 107 -0.91 23.41 -0.64
N MET A 108 0.15 22.75 -0.21
CA MET A 108 1.38 23.47 0.16
C MET A 108 2.09 24.05 -1.07
N ASN A 109 2.01 23.35 -2.22
CA ASN A 109 2.64 23.75 -3.48
C ASN A 109 2.01 23.00 -4.67
N TRP A 110 2.26 23.49 -5.91
CA TRP A 110 1.79 22.87 -7.14
C TRP A 110 2.26 21.40 -7.31
N TYR A 111 3.40 21.03 -6.76
CA TYR A 111 3.97 19.68 -6.80
C TYR A 111 3.51 18.79 -5.64
N LEU A 112 3.00 19.37 -4.56
CA LEU A 112 2.52 18.64 -3.38
C LEU A 112 1.16 19.17 -2.96
N SER A 113 0.11 18.49 -3.38
CA SER A 113 -1.26 18.77 -3.00
C SER A 113 -1.95 17.53 -2.49
N PHE A 114 -2.77 17.69 -1.48
CA PHE A 114 -3.47 16.62 -0.80
C PHE A 114 -4.97 16.67 -1.10
N LYS A 115 -5.60 15.50 -1.09
CA LYS A 115 -7.04 15.34 -1.21
C LYS A 115 -7.52 14.26 -0.24
N ASN A 116 -8.66 14.50 0.39
CA ASN A 116 -9.32 13.44 1.15
C ASN A 116 -9.93 12.42 0.17
N PRO A 117 -9.72 11.11 0.37
CA PRO A 117 -10.32 10.09 -0.47
C PRO A 117 -11.84 10.13 -0.36
N LYS A 118 -12.55 9.94 -1.47
CA LYS A 118 -14.02 10.01 -1.52
C LYS A 118 -14.69 8.84 -0.79
N ASP A 119 -14.04 7.68 -0.77
CA ASP A 119 -14.54 6.44 -0.18
C ASP A 119 -13.58 5.96 0.90
N CYS A 120 -13.87 6.37 2.13
CA CYS A 120 -13.19 5.85 3.29
C CYS A 120 -13.94 4.64 3.83
N LYS A 121 -13.72 3.46 3.26
CA LYS A 121 -14.18 2.19 3.84
C LYS A 121 -13.01 1.54 4.55
N ILE A 122 -13.08 1.50 5.87
CA ILE A 122 -12.17 0.69 6.68
C ILE A 122 -12.65 -0.76 6.56
N THR A 123 -12.05 -1.53 5.68
CA THR A 123 -12.26 -2.98 5.63
C THR A 123 -11.29 -3.64 6.62
N GLY A 124 -11.80 -3.92 7.81
CA GLY A 124 -11.08 -4.59 8.90
C GLY A 124 -10.46 -3.64 9.93
N ASP A 125 -10.44 -4.08 11.18
CA ASP A 125 -9.72 -3.41 12.26
C ASP A 125 -8.22 -3.40 11.95
N THR A 126 -7.72 -2.31 11.43
CA THR A 126 -6.29 -2.08 11.30
C THR A 126 -5.75 -1.66 12.65
N GLU A 127 -5.31 -2.62 13.44
CA GLU A 127 -4.70 -2.40 14.78
C GLU A 127 -3.42 -1.52 14.75
N CYS A 128 -2.99 -1.05 13.60
CA CYS A 128 -1.87 -0.10 13.48
C CYS A 128 -2.08 1.20 14.27
N ASN A 129 -3.33 1.53 14.64
CA ASN A 129 -3.65 2.71 15.47
C ASN A 129 -3.57 2.48 16.98
N ARG A 130 -3.29 1.25 17.47
CA ARG A 130 -3.21 0.98 18.92
C ARG A 130 -1.91 1.45 19.56
N ILE A 131 -0.82 1.51 18.81
CA ILE A 131 0.51 1.83 19.37
C ILE A 131 0.62 3.31 19.81
N GLU A 132 -0.15 4.23 19.21
CA GLU A 132 -0.07 5.66 19.56
C GLU A 132 -0.96 6.07 20.76
N LYS A 133 -1.94 5.25 21.17
CA LYS A 133 -2.84 5.61 22.28
C LYS A 133 -2.34 5.23 23.67
N ASP A 134 -1.45 4.27 23.78
CA ASP A 134 -0.95 3.80 25.07
C ASP A 134 0.28 4.57 25.60
N GLY A 135 0.84 5.49 24.80
CA GLY A 135 1.98 6.33 25.19
C GLY A 135 1.66 7.52 26.10
N LYS A 136 0.42 7.73 26.51
CA LYS A 136 0.00 8.90 27.33
C LYS A 136 -0.70 8.55 28.64
N LYS A 137 -0.34 7.46 29.30
CA LYS A 137 -0.76 7.22 30.69
C LYS A 137 0.39 6.62 31.49
N THR A 138 1.38 7.43 31.85
CA THR A 138 2.16 7.27 33.08
C THR A 138 2.72 8.62 33.47
N LYS A 139 1.99 9.29 34.31
CA LYS A 139 2.48 10.19 35.38
C LYS A 139 1.61 9.98 36.58
#